data_e87db1d3a4f48180e621808ddc612125
#
_entry.id   e87db1d3a4f48180e621808ddc612125
#
_cell.length_a   1.000
_cell.length_b   1.000
_cell.length_c   1.000
_cell.angle_alpha   90.00
_cell.angle_beta   90.00
_cell.angle_gamma   90.00
#
_symmetry.space_group_name_H-M   'P 1'
#
loop_
_entity.id
_entity.type
_entity.pdbx_description
1 polymer ?
#
loop_
_entity_poly.entity_id
_entity_poly.type
_entity_poly.pdbx_seq_one_letter_code
_entity_poly.pdbx_strand_id
1 'polypeptide(L)'
;MSLFILPAAFAAVLASGAMQPEADAPPLSLAEAVFIAESRAEPGIEAWRARADALVERGEADSALPDPSVRIGVASIPLSDFDLEREAMTQAQVSVRQMFPRGETRQLRRARREAEAEGARAGMALEAREIRRTVRQRWLELFYWERARDLTLQRREEMDRLGEVATAVFASGRANSHDVIRVDLETAMLGTRLVEIERQSETIRADLARYLGTEADRALAARIPVLPPVPDDADAVAALAGHPAIQTHNARIEASERELDIARQAFRPAWAIDAGYGLRGSRSDVASVGVSVEIPLFNRTGREAGVSAARQARSAEELERQASLLDLRRQLDRAVRQHRWLSDTIALHEAEVLPRARETVEAVLAAYENEQADFAELVRAELALLDAELALVRMQVDDRQARADILFLTGDVQ
;
A
#
# COMPACT_ATOMS: atom_id res chain seq x y z
N MET A 1 -48.16 -42.96 31.72
CA MET A 1 -47.66 -43.61 30.46
C MET A 1 -46.50 -42.76 29.99
N SER A 2 -45.32 -43.22 30.39
CA SER A 2 -44.04 -42.47 30.18
C SER A 2 -43.42 -42.90 28.86
N LEU A 3 -43.07 -41.94 28.01
CA LEU A 3 -42.30 -42.22 26.79
C LEU A 3 -40.90 -41.57 26.94
N PHE A 4 -39.89 -42.41 27.10
CA PHE A 4 -38.49 -42.07 27.09
C PHE A 4 -38.05 -41.81 25.64
N ILE A 5 -37.41 -40.65 25.38
CA ILE A 5 -36.67 -40.37 24.13
C ILE A 5 -35.21 -40.30 24.48
N LEU A 6 -34.39 -41.20 23.94
CA LEU A 6 -32.93 -41.20 23.97
C LEU A 6 -32.39 -40.12 23.04
N PRO A 7 -31.30 -39.42 23.39
CA PRO A 7 -30.54 -38.61 22.45
C PRO A 7 -29.47 -39.47 21.75
N ALA A 8 -29.50 -39.48 20.41
CA ALA A 8 -28.46 -40.04 19.56
C ALA A 8 -27.21 -39.16 19.62
N ALA A 9 -26.11 -39.71 20.09
CA ALA A 9 -24.79 -39.10 20.07
C ALA A 9 -24.24 -39.08 18.63
N PHE A 10 -24.10 -37.90 18.06
CA PHE A 10 -23.39 -37.68 16.80
C PHE A 10 -21.88 -37.56 17.11
N ALA A 11 -21.11 -38.61 16.88
CA ALA A 11 -19.66 -38.60 16.93
C ALA A 11 -19.16 -37.96 15.64
N ALA A 12 -18.75 -36.67 15.70
CA ALA A 12 -18.00 -36.00 14.64
C ALA A 12 -16.55 -36.50 14.66
N VAL A 13 -16.22 -37.36 13.72
CA VAL A 13 -14.82 -37.73 13.40
C VAL A 13 -14.16 -36.52 12.76
N LEU A 14 -13.34 -35.79 13.55
CA LEU A 14 -12.39 -34.83 13.04
C LEU A 14 -11.27 -35.61 12.33
N ALA A 15 -11.41 -35.81 11.02
CA ALA A 15 -10.30 -36.18 10.16
C ALA A 15 -9.35 -34.97 10.08
N SER A 16 -8.32 -34.93 10.95
CA SER A 16 -7.14 -34.10 10.76
C SER A 16 -6.38 -34.61 9.55
N GLY A 17 -6.77 -34.17 8.36
CA GLY A 17 -5.96 -34.28 7.17
C GLY A 17 -4.73 -33.38 7.38
N ALA A 18 -3.63 -33.94 7.84
CA ALA A 18 -2.33 -33.31 7.68
C ALA A 18 -2.13 -33.16 6.17
N MET A 19 -2.31 -31.92 5.67
CA MET A 19 -1.97 -31.53 4.31
C MET A 19 -0.44 -31.66 4.22
N GLN A 20 0.03 -32.74 3.58
CA GLN A 20 1.42 -32.86 3.21
C GLN A 20 1.76 -31.67 2.31
N PRO A 21 2.91 -31.03 2.47
CA PRO A 21 3.34 -30.02 1.54
C PRO A 21 3.39 -30.65 0.14
N GLU A 22 2.74 -30.02 -0.80
CA GLU A 22 2.68 -30.40 -2.21
C GLU A 22 4.08 -30.26 -2.80
N ALA A 23 4.84 -31.36 -2.74
CA ALA A 23 6.29 -31.42 -3.10
C ALA A 23 6.54 -31.23 -4.62
N ASP A 24 5.52 -30.86 -5.41
CA ASP A 24 5.55 -30.85 -6.87
C ASP A 24 5.15 -29.49 -7.50
N ALA A 25 4.94 -28.44 -6.71
CA ALA A 25 4.66 -27.11 -7.27
C ALA A 25 5.95 -26.53 -7.92
N PRO A 26 5.86 -25.97 -9.15
CA PRO A 26 7.03 -25.37 -9.82
C PRO A 26 7.63 -24.25 -8.95
N PRO A 27 8.93 -23.97 -9.07
CA PRO A 27 9.57 -22.91 -8.30
C PRO A 27 8.88 -21.56 -8.53
N LEU A 28 8.66 -20.80 -7.45
CA LEU A 28 7.96 -19.53 -7.46
C LEU A 28 8.79 -18.46 -8.18
N SER A 29 8.31 -18.00 -9.33
CA SER A 29 8.91 -16.87 -10.05
C SER A 29 8.44 -15.53 -9.50
N LEU A 30 9.20 -14.45 -9.74
CA LEU A 30 8.81 -13.09 -9.34
C LEU A 30 7.47 -12.66 -9.99
N ALA A 31 7.30 -12.98 -11.28
CA ALA A 31 6.07 -12.64 -12.01
C ALA A 31 4.85 -13.36 -11.42
N GLU A 32 5.00 -14.62 -11.09
CA GLU A 32 3.95 -15.42 -10.46
C GLU A 32 3.63 -14.92 -9.03
N ALA A 33 4.65 -14.57 -8.24
CA ALA A 33 4.46 -13.99 -6.91
C ALA A 33 3.65 -12.68 -6.97
N VAL A 34 3.96 -11.79 -7.92
CA VAL A 34 3.20 -10.57 -8.15
C VAL A 34 1.77 -10.89 -8.57
N PHE A 35 1.57 -11.82 -9.52
CA PHE A 35 0.25 -12.22 -9.98
C PHE A 35 -0.62 -12.80 -8.85
N ILE A 36 -0.05 -13.66 -8.00
CA ILE A 36 -0.75 -14.21 -6.84
C ILE A 36 -1.20 -13.09 -5.89
N ALA A 37 -0.29 -12.16 -5.58
CA ALA A 37 -0.60 -11.04 -4.69
C ALA A 37 -1.70 -10.12 -5.25
N GLU A 38 -1.73 -9.90 -6.57
CA GLU A 38 -2.76 -9.09 -7.24
C GLU A 38 -4.12 -9.81 -7.35
N SER A 39 -4.10 -11.14 -7.47
CA SER A 39 -5.32 -11.94 -7.59
C SER A 39 -6.03 -12.18 -6.27
N ARG A 40 -5.36 -12.00 -5.14
CA ARG A 40 -5.97 -12.15 -3.81
C ARG A 40 -6.75 -10.90 -3.44
N ALA A 41 -7.89 -11.11 -2.76
CA ALA A 41 -8.65 -10.03 -2.17
C ALA A 41 -7.86 -9.42 -0.98
N GLU A 42 -7.08 -8.38 -1.25
CA GLU A 42 -6.31 -7.68 -0.20
C GLU A 42 -7.23 -6.73 0.56
N PRO A 43 -7.33 -6.86 1.89
CA PRO A 43 -8.24 -6.04 2.70
C PRO A 43 -8.00 -4.54 2.55
N GLY A 44 -6.76 -4.09 2.30
CA GLY A 44 -6.44 -2.68 2.06
C GLY A 44 -7.11 -2.13 0.79
N ILE A 45 -7.07 -2.89 -0.30
CA ILE A 45 -7.71 -2.55 -1.57
C ILE A 45 -9.24 -2.54 -1.42
N GLU A 46 -9.81 -3.57 -0.77
CA GLU A 46 -11.27 -3.65 -0.52
C GLU A 46 -11.76 -2.52 0.39
N ALA A 47 -10.96 -2.10 1.38
CA ALA A 47 -11.28 -0.95 2.21
C ALA A 47 -11.34 0.37 1.41
N TRP A 48 -10.45 0.56 0.43
CA TRP A 48 -10.51 1.71 -0.47
C TRP A 48 -11.73 1.66 -1.39
N ARG A 49 -12.07 0.48 -1.92
CA ARG A 49 -13.30 0.29 -2.72
C ARG A 49 -14.55 0.65 -1.92
N ALA A 50 -14.68 0.09 -0.71
CA ALA A 50 -15.82 0.40 0.17
C ALA A 50 -15.91 1.89 0.53
N ARG A 51 -14.76 2.58 0.69
CA ARG A 51 -14.75 4.04 0.90
C ARG A 51 -15.24 4.81 -0.31
N ALA A 52 -14.84 4.41 -1.52
CA ALA A 52 -15.30 5.04 -2.76
C ALA A 52 -16.81 4.87 -2.91
N ASP A 53 -17.33 3.66 -2.71
CA ASP A 53 -18.77 3.37 -2.78
C ASP A 53 -19.56 4.16 -1.72
N ALA A 54 -19.08 4.21 -0.49
CA ALA A 54 -19.69 5.00 0.58
C ALA A 54 -19.73 6.51 0.26
N LEU A 55 -18.75 7.04 -0.46
CA LEU A 55 -18.74 8.45 -0.88
C LEU A 55 -19.78 8.71 -1.98
N VAL A 56 -19.96 7.78 -2.92
CA VAL A 56 -21.02 7.87 -3.94
C VAL A 56 -22.39 7.89 -3.27
N GLU A 57 -22.68 6.95 -2.36
CA GLU A 57 -23.96 6.90 -1.62
C GLU A 57 -24.19 8.17 -0.77
N ARG A 58 -23.15 8.70 -0.14
CA ARG A 58 -23.22 10.00 0.55
C ARG A 58 -23.53 11.15 -0.41
N GLY A 59 -23.02 11.09 -1.64
CA GLY A 59 -23.33 12.08 -2.68
C GLY A 59 -24.84 12.12 -2.99
N GLU A 60 -25.47 10.95 -3.11
CA GLU A 60 -26.92 10.86 -3.28
C GLU A 60 -27.67 11.41 -2.06
N ALA A 61 -27.26 11.04 -0.84
CA ALA A 61 -27.87 11.54 0.40
C ALA A 61 -27.70 13.07 0.55
N ASP A 62 -26.51 13.62 0.31
CA ASP A 62 -26.20 15.06 0.40
C ASP A 62 -26.94 15.88 -0.68
N SER A 63 -27.35 15.23 -1.79
CA SER A 63 -28.11 15.84 -2.88
C SER A 63 -29.61 15.76 -2.69
N ALA A 64 -30.13 15.00 -1.73
CA ALA A 64 -31.55 14.91 -1.42
C ALA A 64 -32.12 16.26 -0.93
N LEU A 65 -33.41 16.48 -1.15
CA LEU A 65 -34.10 17.61 -0.51
C LEU A 65 -34.18 17.36 1.01
N PRO A 66 -34.03 18.40 1.83
CA PRO A 66 -34.32 18.27 3.26
C PRO A 66 -35.76 17.79 3.47
N ASP A 67 -35.97 17.01 4.52
CA ASP A 67 -37.32 16.53 4.86
C ASP A 67 -38.29 17.68 5.07
N PRO A 68 -39.56 17.52 4.66
CA PRO A 68 -40.61 18.51 4.99
C PRO A 68 -40.82 18.53 6.49
N SER A 69 -40.95 19.74 7.05
CA SER A 69 -41.30 19.92 8.44
C SER A 69 -42.83 20.10 8.59
N VAL A 70 -43.41 19.36 9.52
CA VAL A 70 -44.81 19.49 9.89
C VAL A 70 -44.91 20.27 11.20
N ARG A 71 -45.71 21.31 11.22
CA ARG A 71 -46.00 22.08 12.43
C ARG A 71 -47.49 21.95 12.77
N ILE A 72 -47.75 21.57 14.02
CA ILE A 72 -49.09 21.50 14.60
C ILE A 72 -49.13 22.49 15.74
N GLY A 73 -50.15 23.31 15.82
CA GLY A 73 -50.29 24.31 16.87
C GLY A 73 -51.67 24.98 16.87
N VAL A 74 -51.92 25.84 17.85
CA VAL A 74 -53.08 26.69 17.90
C VAL A 74 -52.59 28.14 17.76
N ALA A 75 -53.21 28.88 16.88
CA ALA A 75 -52.89 30.29 16.63
C ALA A 75 -53.96 31.22 17.12
N SER A 76 -53.55 32.43 17.51
CA SER A 76 -54.47 33.54 17.91
C SER A 76 -55.37 33.19 19.08
N ILE A 77 -54.81 32.51 20.13
CA ILE A 77 -55.51 32.21 21.37
C ILE A 77 -55.68 33.52 22.18
N PRO A 78 -56.92 33.91 22.62
CA PRO A 78 -57.08 35.00 23.53
C PRO A 78 -56.43 34.75 24.86
N LEU A 79 -55.58 35.66 25.38
CA LEU A 79 -54.87 35.48 26.64
C LEU A 79 -55.78 35.76 27.85
N SER A 80 -56.99 36.34 27.65
CA SER A 80 -57.93 36.68 28.71
C SER A 80 -58.65 35.48 29.31
N ASP A 81 -59.01 34.51 28.47
CA ASP A 81 -59.84 33.36 28.86
C ASP A 81 -59.52 32.04 28.20
N PHE A 82 -58.56 32.04 27.26
CA PHE A 82 -58.13 30.87 26.48
C PHE A 82 -59.24 30.16 25.71
N ASP A 83 -60.36 30.89 25.44
CA ASP A 83 -61.49 30.35 24.70
C ASP A 83 -61.17 30.23 23.20
N LEU A 84 -61.25 29.02 22.68
CA LEU A 84 -60.92 28.71 21.29
C LEU A 84 -62.01 29.09 20.29
N GLU A 85 -63.18 29.35 20.74
CA GLU A 85 -64.37 29.71 19.87
C GLU A 85 -64.75 31.20 19.85
N ARG A 86 -64.23 31.94 20.81
CA ARG A 86 -64.58 33.34 20.99
C ARG A 86 -64.11 34.26 19.88
N GLU A 87 -62.82 34.13 19.54
CA GLU A 87 -62.21 35.02 18.55
C GLU A 87 -62.25 34.43 17.14
N ALA A 88 -62.60 35.29 16.16
CA ALA A 88 -62.67 34.86 14.77
C ALA A 88 -61.38 34.32 14.15
N MET A 89 -60.24 34.66 14.76
CA MET A 89 -58.90 34.30 14.27
C MET A 89 -58.28 33.08 14.99
N THR A 90 -58.92 32.59 16.05
CA THR A 90 -58.44 31.40 16.77
C THR A 90 -58.67 30.19 15.90
N GLN A 91 -57.57 29.39 15.69
CA GLN A 91 -57.62 28.21 14.86
C GLN A 91 -56.58 27.17 15.31
N ALA A 92 -56.93 25.91 15.24
CA ALA A 92 -55.98 24.83 15.30
C ALA A 92 -55.36 24.64 13.90
N GLN A 93 -54.04 24.71 13.80
CA GLN A 93 -53.34 24.72 12.51
C GLN A 93 -52.49 23.48 12.36
N VAL A 94 -52.50 22.91 11.15
CA VAL A 94 -51.49 21.99 10.64
C VAL A 94 -50.84 22.63 9.43
N SER A 95 -49.52 22.74 9.42
CA SER A 95 -48.78 23.24 8.26
C SER A 95 -47.62 22.36 7.90
N VAL A 96 -47.32 22.25 6.61
CA VAL A 96 -46.20 21.55 6.03
C VAL A 96 -45.31 22.57 5.35
N ARG A 97 -44.02 22.53 5.64
CA ARG A 97 -43.02 23.40 5.04
C ARG A 97 -41.96 22.55 4.34
N GLN A 98 -41.74 22.78 3.04
CA GLN A 98 -40.66 22.23 2.25
C GLN A 98 -39.61 23.30 1.97
N MET A 99 -38.37 23.06 2.44
CA MET A 99 -37.24 23.96 2.18
C MET A 99 -36.50 23.53 0.90
N PHE A 100 -36.06 24.53 0.14
CA PHE A 100 -35.19 24.37 -1.03
C PHE A 100 -33.89 25.11 -0.77
N PRO A 101 -32.74 24.39 -0.66
CA PRO A 101 -31.44 24.99 -0.42
C PRO A 101 -31.02 25.99 -1.49
N ARG A 102 -30.05 26.85 -1.14
CA ARG A 102 -29.58 27.98 -1.97
C ARG A 102 -28.95 27.48 -3.28
N GLY A 103 -29.44 27.99 -4.40
CA GLY A 103 -28.89 27.77 -5.72
C GLY A 103 -28.64 26.30 -6.05
N GLU A 104 -27.41 25.98 -6.43
CA GLU A 104 -26.97 24.65 -6.85
C GLU A 104 -26.26 23.85 -5.74
N THR A 105 -26.44 24.27 -4.48
CA THR A 105 -25.72 23.66 -3.33
C THR A 105 -25.83 22.12 -3.30
N ARG A 106 -27.00 21.57 -3.64
CA ARG A 106 -27.25 20.12 -3.63
C ARG A 106 -26.42 19.42 -4.69
N GLN A 107 -26.43 19.92 -5.93
CA GLN A 107 -25.65 19.36 -7.04
C GLN A 107 -24.14 19.48 -6.78
N LEU A 108 -23.70 20.60 -6.23
CA LEU A 108 -22.29 20.82 -5.87
C LEU A 108 -21.84 19.92 -4.73
N ARG A 109 -22.69 19.62 -3.75
CA ARG A 109 -22.39 18.64 -2.69
C ARG A 109 -22.20 17.24 -3.28
N ARG A 110 -23.08 16.82 -4.19
CA ARG A 110 -22.93 15.57 -4.91
C ARG A 110 -21.62 15.53 -5.69
N ALA A 111 -21.32 16.54 -6.51
CA ALA A 111 -20.11 16.63 -7.30
C ALA A 111 -18.84 16.62 -6.43
N ARG A 112 -18.89 17.23 -5.23
CA ARG A 112 -17.79 17.14 -4.27
C ARG A 112 -17.56 15.69 -3.81
N ARG A 113 -18.64 14.96 -3.45
CA ARG A 113 -18.53 13.55 -3.04
C ARG A 113 -18.06 12.65 -4.17
N GLU A 114 -18.47 12.92 -5.40
CA GLU A 114 -17.97 12.23 -6.59
C GLU A 114 -16.45 12.44 -6.78
N ALA A 115 -15.96 13.68 -6.61
CA ALA A 115 -14.53 13.96 -6.65
C ALA A 115 -13.76 13.27 -5.49
N GLU A 116 -14.31 13.26 -4.27
CA GLU A 116 -13.76 12.52 -3.13
C GLU A 116 -13.70 11.00 -3.42
N ALA A 117 -14.72 10.44 -4.10
CA ALA A 117 -14.75 9.03 -4.51
C ALA A 117 -13.67 8.71 -5.56
N GLU A 118 -13.42 9.61 -6.52
CA GLU A 118 -12.28 9.47 -7.46
C GLU A 118 -10.94 9.47 -6.71
N GLY A 119 -10.79 10.30 -5.67
CA GLY A 119 -9.62 10.27 -4.80
C GLY A 119 -9.44 8.93 -4.09
N ALA A 120 -10.53 8.30 -3.63
CA ALA A 120 -10.48 6.97 -3.03
C ALA A 120 -10.13 5.88 -4.05
N ARG A 121 -10.61 5.97 -5.30
CA ARG A 121 -10.22 5.07 -6.40
C ARG A 121 -8.75 5.22 -6.77
N ALA A 122 -8.22 6.44 -6.80
CA ALA A 122 -6.79 6.68 -6.97
C ALA A 122 -5.96 6.12 -5.80
N GLY A 123 -6.47 6.21 -4.57
CA GLY A 123 -5.88 5.56 -3.39
C GLY A 123 -5.83 4.04 -3.51
N MET A 124 -6.88 3.41 -4.05
CA MET A 124 -6.90 1.97 -4.35
C MET A 124 -5.83 1.59 -5.37
N ALA A 125 -5.65 2.39 -6.42
CA ALA A 125 -4.61 2.15 -7.43
C ALA A 125 -3.20 2.35 -6.87
N LEU A 126 -3.01 3.28 -5.92
CA LEU A 126 -1.74 3.47 -5.21
C LEU A 126 -1.41 2.25 -4.36
N GLU A 127 -2.36 1.77 -3.55
CA GLU A 127 -2.20 0.58 -2.70
C GLU A 127 -1.81 -0.65 -3.52
N ALA A 128 -2.47 -0.86 -4.68
CA ALA A 128 -2.13 -1.96 -5.57
C ALA A 128 -0.68 -1.85 -6.11
N ARG A 129 -0.20 -0.64 -6.44
CA ARG A 129 1.21 -0.44 -6.83
C ARG A 129 2.18 -0.67 -5.68
N GLU A 130 1.82 -0.26 -4.46
CA GLU A 130 2.65 -0.46 -3.26
C GLU A 130 2.78 -1.95 -2.90
N ILE A 131 1.69 -2.72 -3.01
CA ILE A 131 1.71 -4.17 -2.83
C ILE A 131 2.64 -4.82 -3.85
N ARG A 132 2.50 -4.48 -5.13
CA ARG A 132 3.36 -4.99 -6.21
C ARG A 132 4.83 -4.68 -5.96
N ARG A 133 5.15 -3.44 -5.58
CA ARG A 133 6.50 -3.02 -5.20
C ARG A 133 7.03 -3.84 -4.02
N THR A 134 6.24 -3.96 -2.96
CA THR A 134 6.61 -4.68 -1.75
C THR A 134 6.90 -6.15 -2.03
N VAL A 135 6.03 -6.83 -2.79
CA VAL A 135 6.23 -8.23 -3.17
C VAL A 135 7.50 -8.40 -4.01
N ARG A 136 7.75 -7.50 -4.97
CA ARG A 136 8.99 -7.52 -5.76
C ARG A 136 10.23 -7.38 -4.89
N GLN A 137 10.24 -6.42 -3.98
CA GLN A 137 11.36 -6.17 -3.08
C GLN A 137 11.60 -7.35 -2.14
N ARG A 138 10.56 -7.91 -1.53
CA ARG A 138 10.67 -9.05 -0.61
C ARG A 138 11.08 -10.33 -1.33
N TRP A 139 10.55 -10.60 -2.51
CA TRP A 139 10.95 -11.75 -3.32
C TRP A 139 12.45 -11.66 -3.72
N LEU A 140 12.91 -10.48 -4.17
CA LEU A 140 14.30 -10.23 -4.53
C LEU A 140 15.23 -10.36 -3.32
N GLU A 141 14.81 -9.90 -2.15
CA GLU A 141 15.56 -10.05 -0.91
C GLU A 141 15.66 -11.52 -0.49
N LEU A 142 14.57 -12.28 -0.58
CA LEU A 142 14.57 -13.72 -0.33
C LEU A 142 15.50 -14.45 -1.32
N PHE A 143 15.48 -14.07 -2.59
CA PHE A 143 16.39 -14.60 -3.60
C PHE A 143 17.86 -14.38 -3.22
N TYR A 144 18.23 -13.21 -2.70
CA TYR A 144 19.58 -12.97 -2.19
C TYR A 144 19.96 -13.97 -1.11
N TRP A 145 19.11 -14.15 -0.10
CA TRP A 145 19.42 -15.02 1.03
C TRP A 145 19.47 -16.50 0.65
N GLU A 146 18.61 -16.96 -0.22
CA GLU A 146 18.66 -18.31 -0.79
C GLU A 146 19.98 -18.53 -1.55
N ARG A 147 20.38 -17.56 -2.36
CA ARG A 147 21.63 -17.64 -3.10
C ARG A 147 22.86 -17.54 -2.19
N ALA A 148 22.80 -16.70 -1.17
CA ALA A 148 23.84 -16.59 -0.15
C ALA A 148 24.00 -17.91 0.64
N ARG A 149 22.88 -18.60 0.92
CA ARG A 149 22.87 -19.93 1.53
C ARG A 149 23.63 -20.93 0.67
N ASP A 150 23.29 -21.02 -0.62
CA ASP A 150 23.94 -21.97 -1.56
C ASP A 150 25.43 -21.73 -1.64
N LEU A 151 25.88 -20.49 -1.82
CA LEU A 151 27.29 -20.12 -1.89
C LEU A 151 28.03 -20.44 -0.57
N THR A 152 27.41 -20.16 0.56
CA THR A 152 27.99 -20.40 1.88
C THR A 152 28.09 -21.91 2.17
N LEU A 153 27.08 -22.71 1.78
CA LEU A 153 27.14 -24.17 1.89
C LEU A 153 28.23 -24.75 1.04
N GLN A 154 28.33 -24.33 -0.22
CA GLN A 154 29.40 -24.77 -1.12
C GLN A 154 30.79 -24.45 -0.55
N ARG A 155 30.97 -23.24 0.01
CA ARG A 155 32.24 -22.83 0.62
C ARG A 155 32.53 -23.61 1.89
N ARG A 156 31.55 -23.95 2.68
CA ARG A 156 31.69 -24.78 3.88
C ARG A 156 32.18 -26.19 3.50
N GLU A 157 31.62 -26.79 2.45
CA GLU A 157 32.07 -28.08 1.95
C GLU A 157 33.55 -28.05 1.50
N GLU A 158 34.02 -26.96 0.87
CA GLU A 158 35.43 -26.77 0.54
C GLU A 158 36.31 -26.66 1.81
N MET A 159 35.83 -25.89 2.83
CA MET A 159 36.56 -25.79 4.11
C MET A 159 36.65 -27.13 4.82
N ASP A 160 35.58 -27.94 4.82
CA ASP A 160 35.62 -29.30 5.42
C ASP A 160 36.64 -30.17 4.71
N ARG A 161 36.75 -30.15 3.37
CA ARG A 161 37.78 -30.87 2.61
C ARG A 161 39.21 -30.39 2.94
N LEU A 162 39.41 -29.07 3.04
CA LEU A 162 40.68 -28.48 3.45
C LEU A 162 41.06 -28.90 4.86
N GLY A 163 40.08 -29.03 5.77
CA GLY A 163 40.27 -29.53 7.14
C GLY A 163 40.75 -30.98 7.17
N GLU A 164 40.19 -31.85 6.32
CA GLU A 164 40.67 -33.24 6.17
C GLU A 164 42.12 -33.30 5.70
N VAL A 165 42.49 -32.48 4.68
CA VAL A 165 43.86 -32.37 4.18
C VAL A 165 44.80 -31.86 5.28
N ALA A 166 44.44 -30.77 5.98
CA ALA A 166 45.22 -30.20 7.07
C ALA A 166 45.47 -31.24 8.18
N THR A 167 44.45 -32.01 8.54
CA THR A 167 44.53 -33.08 9.54
C THR A 167 45.49 -34.22 9.09
N ALA A 168 45.41 -34.63 7.83
CA ALA A 168 46.28 -35.67 7.28
C ALA A 168 47.74 -35.21 7.22
N VAL A 169 48.02 -33.97 6.82
CA VAL A 169 49.36 -33.37 6.78
C VAL A 169 49.93 -33.21 8.19
N PHE A 170 49.12 -32.78 9.17
CA PHE A 170 49.51 -32.73 10.58
C PHE A 170 49.86 -34.12 11.13
N ALA A 171 49.05 -35.15 10.87
CA ALA A 171 49.31 -36.50 11.28
C ALA A 171 50.62 -37.06 10.71
N SER A 172 51.07 -36.59 9.55
CA SER A 172 52.35 -36.92 8.94
C SER A 172 53.55 -36.12 9.49
N GLY A 173 53.32 -35.19 10.43
CA GLY A 173 54.35 -34.35 11.05
C GLY A 173 54.83 -33.18 10.18
N ARG A 174 54.15 -32.87 9.06
CA ARG A 174 54.57 -31.83 8.09
C ARG A 174 53.80 -30.51 8.24
N ALA A 175 52.72 -30.43 9.08
CA ALA A 175 51.97 -29.21 9.34
C ALA A 175 51.89 -28.95 10.84
N ASN A 176 51.48 -27.72 11.18
CA ASN A 176 51.30 -27.28 12.55
C ASN A 176 49.83 -27.49 13.02
N SER A 177 49.63 -27.75 14.31
CA SER A 177 48.29 -27.91 14.88
C SER A 177 47.39 -26.65 14.72
N HIS A 178 47.99 -25.46 14.58
CA HIS A 178 47.23 -24.22 14.43
C HIS A 178 46.49 -24.12 13.08
N ASP A 179 46.94 -24.83 12.04
CA ASP A 179 46.29 -24.88 10.74
C ASP A 179 44.96 -25.64 10.83
N VAL A 180 44.93 -26.77 11.52
CA VAL A 180 43.71 -27.55 11.79
C VAL A 180 42.69 -26.70 12.60
N ILE A 181 43.18 -26.11 13.71
CA ILE A 181 42.33 -25.28 14.59
C ILE A 181 41.74 -24.08 13.80
N ARG A 182 42.50 -23.51 12.86
CA ARG A 182 42.01 -22.38 12.02
C ARG A 182 40.88 -22.81 11.11
N VAL A 183 40.99 -23.93 10.40
CA VAL A 183 39.92 -24.43 9.55
C VAL A 183 38.67 -24.74 10.35
N ASP A 184 38.82 -25.40 11.49
CA ASP A 184 37.71 -25.70 12.40
C ASP A 184 36.98 -24.41 12.81
N LEU A 185 37.74 -23.34 13.11
CA LEU A 185 37.17 -22.04 13.45
C LEU A 185 36.40 -21.43 12.28
N GLU A 186 36.98 -21.40 11.08
CA GLU A 186 36.34 -20.81 9.89
C GLU A 186 35.08 -21.60 9.49
N THR A 187 35.15 -22.94 9.53
CA THR A 187 33.95 -23.80 9.33
C THR A 187 32.86 -23.52 10.34
N ALA A 188 33.21 -23.32 11.62
CA ALA A 188 32.26 -22.94 12.66
C ALA A 188 31.66 -21.53 12.39
N MET A 189 32.46 -20.57 11.93
CA MET A 189 31.98 -19.24 11.54
C MET A 189 31.04 -19.29 10.34
N LEU A 190 31.32 -20.10 9.32
CA LEU A 190 30.39 -20.34 8.20
C LEU A 190 29.11 -21.01 8.68
N GLY A 191 29.17 -21.92 9.65
CA GLY A 191 28.01 -22.49 10.32
C GLY A 191 27.13 -21.41 10.97
N THR A 192 27.74 -20.48 11.71
CA THR A 192 27.02 -19.34 12.32
C THR A 192 26.37 -18.43 11.25
N ARG A 193 27.06 -18.17 10.13
CA ARG A 193 26.56 -17.42 8.99
C ARG A 193 25.33 -18.10 8.37
N LEU A 194 25.34 -19.42 8.24
CA LEU A 194 24.18 -20.19 7.73
C LEU A 194 22.95 -20.04 8.63
N VAL A 195 23.12 -20.08 9.96
CA VAL A 195 22.01 -19.85 10.90
C VAL A 195 21.42 -18.45 10.74
N GLU A 196 22.26 -17.43 10.55
CA GLU A 196 21.78 -16.06 10.31
C GLU A 196 21.04 -15.94 8.95
N ILE A 197 21.55 -16.58 7.90
CA ILE A 197 20.89 -16.62 6.59
C ILE A 197 19.51 -17.27 6.71
N GLU A 198 19.39 -18.40 7.39
CA GLU A 198 18.11 -19.08 7.62
C GLU A 198 17.11 -18.17 8.35
N ARG A 199 17.56 -17.52 9.43
CA ARG A 199 16.73 -16.57 10.18
C ARG A 199 16.21 -15.44 9.29
N GLN A 200 17.05 -14.90 8.40
CA GLN A 200 16.63 -13.83 7.47
C GLN A 200 15.64 -14.35 6.45
N SER A 201 15.89 -15.52 5.86
CA SER A 201 14.99 -16.16 4.90
C SER A 201 13.61 -16.41 5.49
N GLU A 202 13.53 -16.98 6.69
CA GLU A 202 12.26 -17.22 7.40
C GLU A 202 11.51 -15.91 7.70
N THR A 203 12.22 -14.87 8.12
CA THR A 203 11.62 -13.55 8.36
C THR A 203 10.96 -13.01 7.08
N ILE A 204 11.67 -13.09 5.95
CA ILE A 204 11.16 -12.57 4.67
C ILE A 204 10.02 -13.44 4.13
N ARG A 205 10.07 -14.78 4.33
CA ARG A 205 8.96 -15.68 3.99
C ARG A 205 7.71 -15.31 4.76
N ALA A 206 7.83 -15.01 6.06
CA ALA A 206 6.71 -14.54 6.88
C ALA A 206 6.14 -13.21 6.37
N ASP A 207 6.99 -12.26 5.94
CA ASP A 207 6.55 -11.01 5.31
C ASP A 207 5.79 -11.26 4.00
N LEU A 208 6.28 -12.18 3.16
CA LEU A 208 5.65 -12.57 1.89
C LEU A 208 4.34 -13.32 2.11
N ALA A 209 4.23 -14.13 3.16
CA ALA A 209 3.03 -14.92 3.47
C ALA A 209 1.78 -14.04 3.67
N ARG A 210 1.94 -12.78 4.08
CA ARG A 210 0.84 -11.81 4.13
C ARG A 210 0.15 -11.68 2.76
N TYR A 211 0.94 -11.64 1.68
CA TYR A 211 0.46 -11.40 0.31
C TYR A 211 0.23 -12.70 -0.47
N LEU A 212 1.07 -13.72 -0.24
CA LEU A 212 1.06 -14.97 -0.99
C LEU A 212 0.38 -16.14 -0.26
N GLY A 213 0.21 -16.04 1.07
CA GLY A 213 -0.24 -17.16 1.89
C GLY A 213 0.78 -18.28 1.90
N THR A 214 0.33 -19.52 1.76
CA THR A 214 1.18 -20.72 1.74
C THR A 214 2.14 -20.80 0.56
N GLU A 215 1.88 -20.05 -0.53
CA GLU A 215 2.78 -20.00 -1.69
C GLU A 215 4.14 -19.34 -1.36
N ALA A 216 4.25 -18.61 -0.25
CA ALA A 216 5.50 -18.02 0.21
C ALA A 216 6.55 -19.06 0.61
N ASP A 217 6.13 -20.29 0.94
CA ASP A 217 7.01 -21.38 1.38
C ASP A 217 7.59 -22.18 0.21
N ARG A 218 7.14 -21.91 -1.03
CA ARG A 218 7.67 -22.57 -2.23
C ARG A 218 9.14 -22.20 -2.46
N ALA A 219 9.90 -23.14 -3.06
CA ALA A 219 11.25 -22.86 -3.54
C ALA A 219 11.21 -21.74 -4.60
N LEU A 220 12.20 -20.85 -4.58
CA LEU A 220 12.30 -19.78 -5.55
C LEU A 220 12.89 -20.26 -6.89
N ALA A 221 12.57 -19.55 -7.97
CA ALA A 221 13.23 -19.74 -9.25
C ALA A 221 14.73 -19.43 -9.13
N ALA A 222 15.58 -20.33 -9.64
CA ALA A 222 17.04 -20.26 -9.47
C ALA A 222 17.71 -19.07 -10.18
N ARG A 223 17.02 -18.42 -11.13
CA ARG A 223 17.56 -17.31 -11.90
C ARG A 223 17.00 -15.99 -11.45
N ILE A 224 17.87 -14.98 -11.36
CA ILE A 224 17.45 -13.62 -11.09
C ILE A 224 16.49 -13.14 -12.20
N PRO A 225 15.33 -12.55 -11.85
CA PRO A 225 14.32 -12.19 -12.84
C PRO A 225 14.79 -11.02 -13.72
N VAL A 226 14.36 -11.06 -14.98
CA VAL A 226 14.50 -9.92 -15.89
C VAL A 226 13.29 -9.01 -15.69
N LEU A 227 13.53 -7.78 -15.25
CA LEU A 227 12.49 -6.74 -15.13
C LEU A 227 12.39 -5.95 -16.45
N PRO A 228 11.24 -5.32 -16.72
CA PRO A 228 11.07 -4.43 -17.87
C PRO A 228 12.19 -3.38 -17.95
N PRO A 229 12.53 -2.89 -19.15
CA PRO A 229 13.55 -1.86 -19.31
C PRO A 229 13.15 -0.58 -18.58
N VAL A 230 14.13 0.16 -18.08
CA VAL A 230 13.93 1.47 -17.50
C VAL A 230 13.57 2.45 -18.64
N PRO A 231 12.47 3.23 -18.54
CA PRO A 231 12.13 4.22 -19.54
C PRO A 231 13.18 5.34 -19.59
N ASP A 232 13.24 6.07 -20.69
CA ASP A 232 14.09 7.24 -20.82
C ASP A 232 13.75 8.30 -19.75
N ASP A 233 14.75 9.12 -19.38
CA ASP A 233 14.60 10.13 -18.32
C ASP A 233 13.40 11.06 -18.57
N ALA A 234 13.14 11.45 -19.83
CA ALA A 234 12.03 12.31 -20.19
C ALA A 234 10.67 11.60 -20.01
N ASP A 235 10.57 10.37 -20.47
CA ASP A 235 9.35 9.55 -20.37
C ASP A 235 9.05 9.18 -18.92
N ALA A 236 10.10 8.83 -18.15
CA ALA A 236 9.98 8.52 -16.73
C ALA A 236 9.44 9.73 -15.93
N VAL A 237 9.91 10.94 -16.24
CA VAL A 237 9.41 12.18 -15.62
C VAL A 237 7.98 12.48 -16.04
N ALA A 238 7.64 12.30 -17.32
CA ALA A 238 6.28 12.51 -17.82
C ALA A 238 5.27 11.56 -17.16
N ALA A 239 5.67 10.32 -16.90
CA ALA A 239 4.85 9.30 -16.25
C ALA A 239 4.43 9.68 -14.82
N LEU A 240 5.21 10.51 -14.10
CA LEU A 240 4.88 10.96 -12.74
C LEU A 240 3.57 11.74 -12.66
N ALA A 241 3.19 12.45 -13.73
CA ALA A 241 1.92 13.17 -13.76
C ALA A 241 0.69 12.23 -13.68
N GLY A 242 0.84 11.00 -14.19
CA GLY A 242 -0.16 9.93 -14.12
C GLY A 242 -0.06 9.04 -12.87
N HIS A 243 0.87 9.32 -11.96
CA HIS A 243 1.05 8.50 -10.76
C HIS A 243 -0.20 8.58 -9.85
N PRO A 244 -0.69 7.45 -9.27
CA PRO A 244 -1.92 7.45 -8.47
C PRO A 244 -1.89 8.41 -7.29
N ALA A 245 -0.74 8.66 -6.66
CA ALA A 245 -0.61 9.67 -5.61
C ALA A 245 -0.95 11.08 -6.13
N ILE A 246 -0.54 11.42 -7.36
CA ILE A 246 -0.88 12.71 -7.99
C ILE A 246 -2.35 12.76 -8.37
N GLN A 247 -2.94 11.64 -8.82
CA GLN A 247 -4.38 11.54 -9.09
C GLN A 247 -5.21 11.73 -7.81
N THR A 248 -4.74 11.23 -6.67
CA THR A 248 -5.38 11.50 -5.37
C THR A 248 -5.39 13.01 -5.05
N HIS A 249 -4.28 13.72 -5.28
CA HIS A 249 -4.24 15.18 -5.10
C HIS A 249 -5.12 15.92 -6.12
N ASN A 250 -5.16 15.48 -7.38
CA ASN A 250 -6.06 16.06 -8.39
C ASN A 250 -7.53 15.97 -7.95
N ALA A 251 -7.95 14.82 -7.43
CA ALA A 251 -9.29 14.62 -6.91
C ALA A 251 -9.60 15.51 -5.69
N ARG A 252 -8.62 15.70 -4.79
CA ARG A 252 -8.77 16.64 -3.65
C ARG A 252 -8.89 18.09 -4.09
N ILE A 253 -8.12 18.50 -5.10
CA ILE A 253 -8.23 19.84 -5.70
C ILE A 253 -9.64 20.03 -6.27
N GLU A 254 -10.16 19.04 -7.00
CA GLU A 254 -11.52 19.11 -7.55
C GLU A 254 -12.58 19.18 -6.42
N ALA A 255 -12.46 18.36 -5.39
CA ALA A 255 -13.37 18.40 -4.23
C ALA A 255 -13.35 19.78 -3.54
N SER A 256 -12.15 20.38 -3.36
CA SER A 256 -12.01 21.72 -2.76
C SER A 256 -12.52 22.84 -3.68
N GLU A 257 -12.50 22.65 -4.98
CA GLU A 257 -13.11 23.54 -5.98
C GLU A 257 -14.63 23.53 -5.87
N ARG A 258 -15.25 22.34 -5.72
CA ARG A 258 -16.69 22.21 -5.43
C ARG A 258 -17.06 22.84 -4.09
N GLU A 259 -16.20 22.69 -3.06
CA GLU A 259 -16.43 23.36 -1.76
C GLU A 259 -16.39 24.89 -1.88
N LEU A 260 -15.46 25.44 -2.68
CA LEU A 260 -15.43 26.86 -3.00
C LEU A 260 -16.72 27.31 -3.71
N ASP A 261 -17.24 26.52 -4.65
CA ASP A 261 -18.49 26.82 -5.33
C ASP A 261 -19.70 26.73 -4.38
N ILE A 262 -19.71 25.77 -3.43
CA ILE A 262 -20.71 25.70 -2.36
C ILE A 262 -20.68 26.99 -1.50
N ALA A 263 -19.47 27.43 -1.09
CA ALA A 263 -19.31 28.65 -0.32
C ALA A 263 -19.87 29.89 -1.06
N ARG A 264 -19.73 29.94 -2.37
CA ARG A 264 -20.31 31.01 -3.23
C ARG A 264 -21.83 30.96 -3.25
N GLN A 265 -22.49 29.80 -3.10
CA GLN A 265 -23.95 29.70 -3.02
C GLN A 265 -24.50 30.40 -1.76
N ALA A 266 -23.68 30.65 -0.73
CA ALA A 266 -24.11 31.41 0.46
C ALA A 266 -24.61 32.81 0.14
N PHE A 267 -24.30 33.36 -1.03
CA PHE A 267 -24.80 34.66 -1.51
C PHE A 267 -26.14 34.58 -2.26
N ARG A 268 -26.63 33.37 -2.60
CA ARG A 268 -27.91 33.14 -3.24
C ARG A 268 -29.03 33.03 -2.21
N PRO A 269 -30.28 33.42 -2.53
CA PRO A 269 -31.40 33.22 -1.64
C PRO A 269 -31.72 31.71 -1.49
N ALA A 270 -32.19 31.32 -0.30
CA ALA A 270 -32.95 30.09 -0.11
C ALA A 270 -34.43 30.39 -0.11
N TRP A 271 -35.25 29.40 -0.42
CA TRP A 271 -36.69 29.56 -0.42
C TRP A 271 -37.39 28.32 0.14
N ALA A 272 -38.63 28.51 0.58
CA ALA A 272 -39.47 27.43 1.07
C ALA A 272 -40.93 27.66 0.63
N ILE A 273 -41.64 26.55 0.45
CA ILE A 273 -43.09 26.54 0.26
C ILE A 273 -43.72 26.08 1.57
N ASP A 274 -44.69 26.84 2.02
CA ASP A 274 -45.51 26.56 3.21
C ASP A 274 -46.96 26.30 2.75
N ALA A 275 -47.57 25.20 3.18
CA ALA A 275 -48.99 24.91 3.00
C ALA A 275 -49.58 24.61 4.36
N GLY A 276 -50.71 25.26 4.67
CA GLY A 276 -51.34 25.12 5.98
C GLY A 276 -52.85 24.97 5.88
N TYR A 277 -53.43 24.29 6.86
CA TYR A 277 -54.85 24.14 7.07
C TYR A 277 -55.21 24.50 8.51
N GLY A 278 -56.17 25.35 8.68
CA GLY A 278 -56.65 25.84 9.99
C GLY A 278 -58.10 25.48 10.24
N LEU A 279 -58.34 24.72 11.29
CA LEU A 279 -59.68 24.36 11.82
C LEU A 279 -60.15 25.44 12.73
N ARG A 280 -61.40 25.98 12.50
CA ARG A 280 -61.95 27.10 13.22
C ARG A 280 -63.30 26.81 13.91
N GLY A 281 -63.42 25.64 14.54
CA GLY A 281 -64.62 25.33 15.35
C GLY A 281 -65.96 25.57 14.64
N SER A 282 -66.67 26.58 15.05
CA SER A 282 -67.99 26.94 14.51
C SER A 282 -68.00 27.75 13.19
N ARG A 283 -66.76 27.99 12.61
CA ARG A 283 -66.60 28.80 11.37
C ARG A 283 -65.96 27.95 10.26
N SER A 284 -66.04 28.46 9.03
CA SER A 284 -65.41 27.81 7.89
C SER A 284 -63.91 27.72 8.08
N ASP A 285 -63.32 26.52 7.81
CA ASP A 285 -61.93 26.30 7.83
C ASP A 285 -61.19 27.14 6.81
N VAL A 286 -59.88 27.34 7.03
CA VAL A 286 -59.02 28.14 6.13
C VAL A 286 -57.85 27.33 5.64
N ALA A 287 -57.51 27.50 4.37
CA ALA A 287 -56.26 26.98 3.81
C ALA A 287 -55.32 28.16 3.52
N SER A 288 -54.05 27.96 3.69
CA SER A 288 -53.00 28.94 3.38
C SER A 288 -51.88 28.29 2.56
N VAL A 289 -51.40 29.05 1.59
CA VAL A 289 -50.18 28.71 0.84
C VAL A 289 -49.30 29.94 0.87
N GLY A 290 -48.03 29.75 1.19
CA GLY A 290 -47.04 30.82 1.26
C GLY A 290 -45.73 30.42 0.62
N VAL A 291 -44.95 31.39 0.20
CA VAL A 291 -43.57 31.23 -0.23
C VAL A 291 -42.70 32.09 0.67
N SER A 292 -41.72 31.47 1.32
CA SER A 292 -40.75 32.17 2.14
C SER A 292 -39.44 32.25 1.38
N VAL A 293 -38.83 33.45 1.30
CA VAL A 293 -37.53 33.66 0.66
C VAL A 293 -36.57 34.21 1.69
N GLU A 294 -35.47 33.47 1.93
CA GLU A 294 -34.38 33.90 2.80
C GLU A 294 -33.34 34.67 1.98
N ILE A 295 -33.39 36.02 2.06
CA ILE A 295 -32.50 36.91 1.34
C ILE A 295 -31.23 37.18 2.19
N PRO A 296 -30.02 36.93 1.70
CA PRO A 296 -28.77 37.08 2.47
C PRO A 296 -28.31 38.54 2.56
N LEU A 297 -29.11 39.42 3.20
CA LEU A 297 -28.81 40.86 3.34
C LEU A 297 -27.73 41.16 4.40
N PHE A 298 -27.76 40.41 5.52
CA PHE A 298 -26.87 40.65 6.64
C PHE A 298 -25.71 39.64 6.65
N ASN A 299 -24.63 39.89 7.43
CA ASN A 299 -23.47 39.04 7.56
C ASN A 299 -22.69 38.80 6.25
N ARG A 300 -22.54 39.84 5.44
CA ARG A 300 -21.78 39.81 4.20
C ARG A 300 -20.31 39.45 4.45
N THR A 301 -19.71 40.06 5.47
CA THR A 301 -18.29 39.78 5.87
C THR A 301 -18.07 38.32 6.22
N GLY A 302 -18.99 37.67 6.93
CA GLY A 302 -18.86 36.24 7.27
C GLY A 302 -18.93 35.34 6.03
N ARG A 303 -19.77 35.68 5.03
CA ARG A 303 -19.83 34.94 3.76
C ARG A 303 -18.59 35.15 2.92
N GLU A 304 -18.07 36.38 2.84
CA GLU A 304 -16.82 36.71 2.15
C GLU A 304 -15.61 35.97 2.80
N ALA A 305 -15.60 35.91 4.15
CA ALA A 305 -14.59 35.11 4.88
C ALA A 305 -14.70 33.62 4.57
N GLY A 306 -15.93 33.07 4.48
CA GLY A 306 -16.14 31.66 4.09
C GLY A 306 -15.62 31.34 2.69
N VAL A 307 -15.89 32.20 1.69
CA VAL A 307 -15.35 32.07 0.33
C VAL A 307 -13.84 32.20 0.33
N SER A 308 -13.28 33.13 1.12
CA SER A 308 -11.81 33.29 1.24
C SER A 308 -11.17 32.06 1.85
N ALA A 309 -11.75 31.50 2.90
CA ALA A 309 -11.29 30.26 3.53
C ALA A 309 -11.26 29.07 2.54
N ALA A 310 -12.36 28.87 1.80
CA ALA A 310 -12.43 27.81 0.79
C ALA A 310 -11.40 28.02 -0.35
N ARG A 311 -11.13 29.28 -0.75
CA ARG A 311 -10.10 29.57 -1.73
C ARG A 311 -8.70 29.23 -1.21
N GLN A 312 -8.38 29.54 0.05
CA GLN A 312 -7.12 29.20 0.66
C GLN A 312 -6.94 27.67 0.81
N ALA A 313 -8.02 26.97 1.16
CA ALA A 313 -8.02 25.52 1.23
C ALA A 313 -7.68 24.89 -0.13
N ARG A 314 -8.31 25.37 -1.22
CA ARG A 314 -7.97 24.91 -2.57
C ARG A 314 -6.51 25.20 -2.94
N SER A 315 -5.99 26.40 -2.62
CA SER A 315 -4.58 26.72 -2.85
C SER A 315 -3.63 25.83 -2.05
N ALA A 316 -4.00 25.39 -0.84
CA ALA A 316 -3.22 24.47 -0.05
C ALA A 316 -3.12 23.10 -0.75
N GLU A 317 -4.21 22.56 -1.26
CA GLU A 317 -4.22 21.29 -2.02
C GLU A 317 -3.36 21.39 -3.30
N GLU A 318 -3.36 22.52 -4.00
CA GLU A 318 -2.50 22.75 -5.16
C GLU A 318 -1.02 22.71 -4.80
N LEU A 319 -0.64 23.32 -3.66
CA LEU A 319 0.74 23.30 -3.15
C LEU A 319 1.14 21.90 -2.67
N GLU A 320 0.24 21.16 -2.01
CA GLU A 320 0.49 19.78 -1.61
C GLU A 320 0.73 18.88 -2.82
N ARG A 321 -0.06 19.04 -3.89
CA ARG A 321 0.19 18.35 -5.16
C ARG A 321 1.58 18.66 -5.73
N GLN A 322 2.00 19.93 -5.73
CA GLN A 322 3.32 20.31 -6.19
C GLN A 322 4.42 19.70 -5.32
N ALA A 323 4.27 19.71 -4.00
CA ALA A 323 5.21 19.10 -3.08
C ALA A 323 5.32 17.58 -3.31
N SER A 324 4.20 16.89 -3.50
CA SER A 324 4.16 15.47 -3.83
C SER A 324 4.88 15.16 -5.16
N LEU A 325 4.67 15.99 -6.19
CA LEU A 325 5.35 15.83 -7.47
C LEU A 325 6.87 16.01 -7.35
N LEU A 326 7.33 16.99 -6.56
CA LEU A 326 8.76 17.20 -6.29
C LEU A 326 9.36 16.01 -5.54
N ASP A 327 8.62 15.44 -4.58
CA ASP A 327 9.09 14.27 -3.83
C ASP A 327 9.17 13.01 -4.71
N LEU A 328 8.16 12.74 -5.54
CA LEU A 328 8.19 11.65 -6.52
C LEU A 328 9.37 11.83 -7.50
N ARG A 329 9.61 13.07 -7.97
CA ARG A 329 10.76 13.38 -8.83
C ARG A 329 12.08 13.06 -8.14
N ARG A 330 12.25 13.47 -6.89
CA ARG A 330 13.44 13.16 -6.08
C ARG A 330 13.64 11.65 -5.91
N GLN A 331 12.55 10.90 -5.66
CA GLN A 331 12.59 9.44 -5.55
C GLN A 331 13.02 8.80 -6.86
N LEU A 332 12.48 9.24 -8.00
CA LEU A 332 12.84 8.77 -9.32
C LEU A 332 14.32 9.05 -9.63
N ASP A 333 14.78 10.27 -9.44
CA ASP A 333 16.17 10.65 -9.67
C ASP A 333 17.15 9.81 -8.83
N ARG A 334 16.77 9.49 -7.57
CA ARG A 334 17.55 8.62 -6.70
C ARG A 334 17.60 7.18 -7.24
N ALA A 335 16.46 6.60 -7.60
CA ALA A 335 16.37 5.22 -8.07
C ALA A 335 17.12 5.04 -9.40
N VAL A 336 16.99 5.98 -10.34
CA VAL A 336 17.73 5.97 -11.62
C VAL A 336 19.25 6.07 -11.41
N ARG A 337 19.71 6.98 -10.53
CA ARG A 337 21.15 7.08 -10.22
C ARG A 337 21.69 5.83 -9.56
N GLN A 338 20.92 5.24 -8.65
CA GLN A 338 21.29 3.98 -7.98
C GLN A 338 21.39 2.84 -8.99
N HIS A 339 20.40 2.70 -9.88
CA HIS A 339 20.41 1.71 -10.95
C HIS A 339 21.66 1.84 -11.86
N ARG A 340 21.97 3.07 -12.34
CA ARG A 340 23.15 3.32 -13.19
C ARG A 340 24.45 2.95 -12.47
N TRP A 341 24.62 3.45 -11.24
CA TRP A 341 25.80 3.13 -10.43
C TRP A 341 25.97 1.62 -10.20
N LEU A 342 24.88 0.92 -9.85
CA LEU A 342 24.91 -0.52 -9.67
C LEU A 342 25.26 -1.26 -10.96
N SER A 343 24.68 -0.86 -12.09
CA SER A 343 24.99 -1.46 -13.40
C SER A 343 26.47 -1.36 -13.75
N ASP A 344 27.08 -0.18 -13.56
CA ASP A 344 28.51 0.05 -13.81
C ASP A 344 29.38 -0.77 -12.85
N THR A 345 29.00 -0.83 -11.56
CA THR A 345 29.74 -1.58 -10.54
C THR A 345 29.63 -3.08 -10.76
N ILE A 346 28.47 -3.62 -11.13
CA ILE A 346 28.29 -5.02 -11.49
C ILE A 346 29.17 -5.40 -12.66
N ALA A 347 29.18 -4.58 -13.74
CA ALA A 347 30.02 -4.82 -14.91
C ALA A 347 31.52 -4.90 -14.54
N LEU A 348 32.00 -3.98 -13.69
CA LEU A 348 33.39 -4.01 -13.20
C LEU A 348 33.65 -5.25 -12.34
N HIS A 349 32.73 -5.62 -11.47
CA HIS A 349 32.88 -6.76 -10.57
C HIS A 349 32.93 -8.08 -11.34
N GLU A 350 32.08 -8.25 -12.35
CA GLU A 350 32.05 -9.42 -13.23
C GLU A 350 33.27 -9.49 -14.15
N ALA A 351 33.78 -8.35 -14.64
CA ALA A 351 34.89 -8.32 -15.56
C ALA A 351 36.26 -8.46 -14.86
N GLU A 352 36.41 -7.92 -13.65
CA GLU A 352 37.74 -7.85 -13.01
C GLU A 352 37.80 -8.52 -11.64
N VAL A 353 36.85 -8.24 -10.72
CA VAL A 353 37.02 -8.68 -9.32
C VAL A 353 36.82 -10.18 -9.19
N LEU A 354 35.73 -10.72 -9.72
CA LEU A 354 35.39 -12.14 -9.59
C LEU A 354 36.39 -13.04 -10.32
N PRO A 355 36.85 -12.77 -11.56
CA PRO A 355 37.90 -13.57 -12.20
C PRO A 355 39.20 -13.55 -11.41
N ARG A 356 39.64 -12.39 -10.91
CA ARG A 356 40.89 -12.29 -10.12
C ARG A 356 40.81 -13.00 -8.77
N ALA A 357 39.65 -12.98 -8.12
CA ALA A 357 39.43 -13.73 -6.89
C ALA A 357 39.58 -15.25 -7.14
N ARG A 358 39.03 -15.76 -8.26
CA ARG A 358 39.18 -17.17 -8.66
C ARG A 358 40.61 -17.52 -9.01
N GLU A 359 41.27 -16.69 -9.84
CA GLU A 359 42.68 -16.85 -10.18
C GLU A 359 43.56 -16.85 -8.93
N THR A 360 43.24 -16.03 -7.92
CA THR A 360 43.99 -16.00 -6.65
C THR A 360 43.86 -17.32 -5.91
N VAL A 361 42.66 -17.90 -5.82
CA VAL A 361 42.46 -19.22 -5.18
C VAL A 361 43.27 -20.29 -5.90
N GLU A 362 43.17 -20.33 -7.24
CA GLU A 362 43.93 -21.31 -8.06
C GLU A 362 45.44 -21.16 -7.87
N ALA A 363 45.96 -19.92 -7.89
CA ALA A 363 47.38 -19.65 -7.73
C ALA A 363 47.89 -20.00 -6.32
N VAL A 364 47.14 -19.67 -5.27
CA VAL A 364 47.48 -19.97 -3.89
C VAL A 364 47.40 -21.47 -3.64
N LEU A 365 46.41 -22.18 -4.20
CA LEU A 365 46.29 -23.62 -4.11
C LEU A 365 47.54 -24.31 -4.74
N ALA A 366 47.89 -23.90 -5.97
CA ALA A 366 49.12 -24.43 -6.64
C ALA A 366 50.39 -24.11 -5.86
N ALA A 367 50.51 -22.93 -5.25
CA ALA A 367 51.64 -22.57 -4.40
C ALA A 367 51.67 -23.40 -3.11
N TYR A 368 50.53 -23.67 -2.51
CA TYR A 368 50.38 -24.52 -1.32
C TYR A 368 50.81 -25.98 -1.63
N GLU A 369 50.37 -26.55 -2.75
CA GLU A 369 50.76 -27.90 -3.19
C GLU A 369 52.28 -28.04 -3.42
N ASN A 370 52.96 -26.92 -3.78
CA ASN A 370 54.41 -26.85 -3.98
C ASN A 370 55.18 -26.36 -2.72
N GLU A 371 54.53 -26.32 -1.54
CA GLU A 371 55.09 -25.84 -0.27
C GLU A 371 55.62 -24.38 -0.30
N GLN A 372 55.08 -23.54 -1.21
CA GLN A 372 55.49 -22.14 -1.40
C GLN A 372 54.50 -21.15 -0.74
N ALA A 373 53.30 -21.57 -0.36
CA ALA A 373 52.32 -20.80 0.38
C ALA A 373 51.89 -21.52 1.66
N ASP A 374 51.48 -20.76 2.68
CA ASP A 374 50.96 -21.35 3.90
C ASP A 374 49.44 -21.67 3.77
N PHE A 375 48.97 -22.60 4.61
CA PHE A 375 47.60 -23.03 4.62
C PHE A 375 46.62 -21.86 4.94
N ALA A 376 47.07 -20.94 5.78
CA ALA A 376 46.27 -19.77 6.15
C ALA A 376 46.03 -18.82 4.98
N GLU A 377 46.94 -18.80 4.00
CA GLU A 377 46.77 -17.99 2.78
C GLU A 377 45.67 -18.57 1.88
N LEU A 378 45.65 -19.92 1.74
CA LEU A 378 44.60 -20.61 0.99
C LEU A 378 43.21 -20.37 1.60
N VAL A 379 43.06 -20.54 2.92
CA VAL A 379 41.79 -20.26 3.61
C VAL A 379 41.34 -18.80 3.38
N ARG A 380 42.29 -17.85 3.45
CA ARG A 380 41.92 -16.42 3.19
C ARG A 380 41.49 -16.17 1.74
N ALA A 381 42.13 -16.82 0.78
CA ALA A 381 41.80 -16.71 -0.63
C ALA A 381 40.38 -17.26 -0.90
N GLU A 382 40.03 -18.39 -0.31
CA GLU A 382 38.71 -19.01 -0.40
C GLU A 382 37.60 -18.13 0.20
N LEU A 383 37.83 -17.54 1.38
CA LEU A 383 36.89 -16.64 2.01
C LEU A 383 36.73 -15.33 1.22
N ALA A 384 37.82 -14.80 0.64
CA ALA A 384 37.77 -13.63 -0.21
C ALA A 384 36.94 -13.87 -1.49
N LEU A 385 37.03 -15.07 -2.06
CA LEU A 385 36.21 -15.47 -3.20
C LEU A 385 34.72 -15.53 -2.81
N LEU A 386 34.39 -16.15 -1.67
CA LEU A 386 33.00 -16.16 -1.16
C LEU A 386 32.46 -14.74 -1.00
N ASP A 387 33.24 -13.84 -0.39
CA ASP A 387 32.80 -12.45 -0.19
C ASP A 387 32.63 -11.71 -1.51
N ALA A 388 33.47 -11.97 -2.53
CA ALA A 388 33.30 -11.43 -3.87
C ALA A 388 32.02 -11.96 -4.56
N GLU A 389 31.73 -13.25 -4.46
CA GLU A 389 30.52 -13.86 -5.01
C GLU A 389 29.26 -13.32 -4.34
N LEU A 390 29.24 -13.21 -3.01
CA LEU A 390 28.12 -12.64 -2.25
C LEU A 390 27.88 -11.16 -2.57
N ALA A 391 28.96 -10.38 -2.70
CA ALA A 391 28.88 -8.98 -3.08
C ALA A 391 28.24 -8.81 -4.48
N LEU A 392 28.62 -9.67 -5.44
CA LEU A 392 28.01 -9.64 -6.77
C LEU A 392 26.52 -9.93 -6.72
N VAL A 393 26.10 -10.99 -6.03
CA VAL A 393 24.67 -11.32 -5.90
C VAL A 393 23.91 -10.18 -5.22
N ARG A 394 24.49 -9.57 -4.16
CA ARG A 394 23.88 -8.41 -3.47
C ARG A 394 23.67 -7.24 -4.43
N MET A 395 24.70 -6.86 -5.18
CA MET A 395 24.61 -5.76 -6.16
C MET A 395 23.56 -6.05 -7.25
N GLN A 396 23.50 -7.29 -7.76
CA GLN A 396 22.50 -7.69 -8.75
C GLN A 396 21.07 -7.57 -8.20
N VAL A 397 20.84 -7.99 -6.95
CA VAL A 397 19.55 -7.87 -6.28
C VAL A 397 19.21 -6.39 -6.04
N ASP A 398 20.14 -5.58 -5.54
CA ASP A 398 19.94 -4.15 -5.31
C ASP A 398 19.62 -3.40 -6.62
N ASP A 399 20.22 -3.80 -7.74
CA ASP A 399 19.89 -3.27 -9.07
C ASP A 399 18.43 -3.58 -9.45
N ARG A 400 17.98 -4.82 -9.23
CA ARG A 400 16.59 -5.21 -9.49
C ARG A 400 15.62 -4.50 -8.56
N GLN A 401 15.97 -4.26 -7.31
CA GLN A 401 15.17 -3.48 -6.38
C GLN A 401 15.06 -2.00 -6.82
N ALA A 402 16.17 -1.38 -7.25
CA ALA A 402 16.16 -0.03 -7.80
C ALA A 402 15.26 0.08 -9.05
N ARG A 403 15.29 -0.93 -9.94
CA ARG A 403 14.40 -1.01 -11.11
C ARG A 403 12.94 -1.21 -10.70
N ALA A 404 12.65 -2.02 -9.67
CA ALA A 404 11.31 -2.17 -9.13
C ALA A 404 10.76 -0.83 -8.56
N ASP A 405 11.62 -0.02 -7.94
CA ASP A 405 11.27 1.33 -7.48
C ASP A 405 10.97 2.28 -8.66
N ILE A 406 11.74 2.22 -9.75
CA ILE A 406 11.45 2.99 -10.95
C ILE A 406 10.09 2.58 -11.53
N LEU A 407 9.81 1.29 -11.65
CA LEU A 407 8.53 0.77 -12.14
C LEU A 407 7.33 1.18 -11.25
N PHE A 408 7.53 1.25 -9.93
CA PHE A 408 6.52 1.79 -9.03
C PHE A 408 6.17 3.24 -9.37
N LEU A 409 7.18 4.05 -9.65
CA LEU A 409 7.03 5.49 -9.92
C LEU A 409 6.48 5.76 -11.33
N THR A 410 6.93 5.01 -12.33
CA THR A 410 6.55 5.25 -13.73
C THR A 410 5.34 4.43 -14.18
N GLY A 411 5.03 3.36 -13.50
CA GLY A 411 4.11 2.32 -13.92
C GLY A 411 4.82 1.21 -14.70
N ASP A 412 4.23 0.02 -14.67
CA ASP A 412 4.69 -1.07 -15.51
C ASP A 412 4.36 -0.71 -16.97
N VAL A 413 5.37 -0.53 -17.79
CA VAL A 413 5.19 -0.42 -19.24
C VAL A 413 4.64 -1.76 -19.71
N GLN A 414 3.39 -1.76 -20.21
CA GLN A 414 2.76 -2.94 -20.80
C GLN A 414 3.41 -3.28 -22.14
#